data_d8569867beb0377c04db0194b77cc31e
#
_entry.id   d8569867beb0377c04db0194b77cc31e
#
_cell.length_a   1.000
_cell.length_b   1.000
_cell.length_c   1.000
_cell.angle_alpha   90.00
_cell.angle_beta   90.00
_cell.angle_gamma   90.00
#
_symmetry.space_group_name_H-M   'P 1'
#
loop_
_entity.id
_entity.type
_entity.pdbx_description
1 polymer ?
#
loop_
_entity_poly.entity_id
_entity_poly.type
_entity_poly.pdbx_seq_one_letter_code
_entity_poly.pdbx_strand_id
1 'polypeptide(L)'
;QLVAGERRCRACMLLGYTHVPAIVKNCTMQESAVLALIENLQRQDLDIFDQAEGISRLISYWGVTQEEAAAQLGLAQSTLANKLRLLRLPASVQEFMRQGGLTERHGRALLKLPDEATQLAVVKTICKKNMTVSHAEQYIETLLTRQKMKKPTRLFICKDIRLFMNTIDKAVKTMSEAGLAVQSAQEDQ
;
A
#
# COMPACT_ATOMS: atom_id res chain seq x y z
N GLN A 1 -32.14 2.78 22.42
CA GLN A 1 -31.18 1.88 21.78
C GLN A 1 -29.86 1.93 22.55
N LEU A 2 -29.21 0.77 22.78
CA LEU A 2 -27.91 0.69 23.42
C LEU A 2 -26.83 0.98 22.37
N VAL A 3 -25.95 1.96 22.62
CA VAL A 3 -24.85 2.31 21.73
C VAL A 3 -23.57 1.56 22.11
N ALA A 4 -23.31 1.40 23.41
CA ALA A 4 -22.15 0.72 23.96
C ALA A 4 -22.48 0.00 25.25
N GLY A 5 -21.66 -0.99 25.64
CA GLY A 5 -21.81 -1.70 26.92
C GLY A 5 -22.78 -2.88 26.91
N GLU A 6 -23.07 -3.50 25.75
CA GLU A 6 -23.98 -4.64 25.64
C GLU A 6 -23.61 -5.81 26.56
N ARG A 7 -22.32 -6.19 26.62
CA ARG A 7 -21.86 -7.27 27.50
C ARG A 7 -22.09 -6.97 28.98
N ARG A 8 -21.86 -5.72 29.43
CA ARG A 8 -22.11 -5.27 30.79
C ARG A 8 -23.60 -5.29 31.12
N CYS A 9 -24.44 -4.79 30.21
CA CYS A 9 -25.87 -4.80 30.36
C CYS A 9 -26.40 -6.24 30.45
N ARG A 10 -25.94 -7.15 29.62
CA ARG A 10 -26.31 -8.57 29.63
C ARG A 10 -25.87 -9.26 30.93
N ALA A 11 -24.65 -8.96 31.41
CA ALA A 11 -24.18 -9.49 32.69
C ALA A 11 -25.04 -8.99 33.88
N CYS A 12 -25.43 -7.73 33.92
CA CYS A 12 -26.31 -7.18 34.92
C CYS A 12 -27.68 -7.85 34.92
N MET A 13 -28.25 -8.10 33.70
CA MET A 13 -29.50 -8.84 33.55
C MET A 13 -29.41 -10.27 34.14
N LEU A 14 -28.30 -10.98 33.82
CA LEU A 14 -28.08 -12.34 34.36
C LEU A 14 -27.95 -12.36 35.89
N LEU A 15 -27.42 -11.29 36.49
CA LEU A 15 -27.32 -11.13 37.93
C LEU A 15 -28.59 -10.61 38.59
N GLY A 16 -29.67 -10.40 37.81
CA GLY A 16 -30.95 -9.95 38.35
C GLY A 16 -31.05 -8.46 38.68
N TYR A 17 -30.09 -7.64 38.23
CA TYR A 17 -30.18 -6.19 38.44
C TYR A 17 -31.34 -5.60 37.63
N THR A 18 -32.20 -4.85 38.32
CA THR A 18 -33.33 -4.15 37.71
C THR A 18 -32.94 -2.77 37.14
N HIS A 19 -31.85 -2.21 37.61
CA HIS A 19 -31.35 -0.91 37.17
C HIS A 19 -29.84 -0.96 36.95
N VAL A 20 -29.37 -0.28 35.93
CA VAL A 20 -27.93 -0.12 35.65
C VAL A 20 -27.62 1.36 35.47
N PRO A 21 -26.46 1.87 35.95
CA PRO A 21 -26.04 3.23 35.66
C PRO A 21 -25.75 3.36 34.16
N ALA A 22 -26.39 4.34 33.52
CA ALA A 22 -26.24 4.57 32.06
C ALA A 22 -26.15 6.07 31.79
N ILE A 23 -25.35 6.43 30.77
CA ILE A 23 -25.30 7.78 30.23
C ILE A 23 -26.29 7.85 29.06
N VAL A 24 -27.36 8.65 29.23
CA VAL A 24 -28.36 8.85 28.19
C VAL A 24 -27.93 10.04 27.31
N LYS A 25 -27.82 9.82 25.99
CA LYS A 25 -27.55 10.86 25.01
C LYS A 25 -28.69 10.92 23.99
N ASN A 26 -29.16 12.13 23.70
CA ASN A 26 -30.07 12.39 22.61
C ASN A 26 -29.27 12.43 21.31
N CYS A 27 -29.43 11.44 20.45
CA CYS A 27 -28.78 11.37 19.17
C CYS A 27 -29.73 10.79 18.11
N THR A 28 -29.53 11.16 16.89
CA THR A 28 -30.22 10.56 15.74
C THR A 28 -29.80 9.11 15.54
N MET A 29 -30.56 8.33 14.78
CA MET A 29 -30.15 6.95 14.44
C MET A 29 -28.78 6.91 13.77
N GLN A 30 -28.48 7.91 12.97
CA GLN A 30 -27.20 8.03 12.26
C GLN A 30 -26.04 8.31 13.22
N GLU A 31 -26.19 9.27 14.12
CA GLU A 31 -25.19 9.57 15.15
C GLU A 31 -24.96 8.37 16.10
N SER A 32 -26.04 7.66 16.44
CA SER A 32 -25.95 6.42 17.23
C SER A 32 -25.10 5.34 16.53
N ALA A 33 -25.27 5.17 15.21
CA ALA A 33 -24.50 4.22 14.42
C ALA A 33 -23.02 4.60 14.36
N VAL A 34 -22.71 5.89 14.24
CA VAL A 34 -21.33 6.42 14.27
C VAL A 34 -20.68 6.19 15.64
N LEU A 35 -21.37 6.50 16.71
CA LEU A 35 -20.85 6.27 18.08
C LEU A 35 -20.56 4.78 18.31
N ALA A 36 -21.44 3.89 17.87
CA ALA A 36 -21.23 2.45 17.95
C ALA A 36 -20.01 1.99 17.12
N LEU A 37 -19.80 2.59 15.96
CA LEU A 37 -18.65 2.31 15.09
C LEU A 37 -17.34 2.79 15.72
N ILE A 38 -17.33 3.97 16.33
CA ILE A 38 -16.15 4.52 17.04
C ILE A 38 -15.82 3.63 18.25
N GLU A 39 -16.83 3.24 19.05
CA GLU A 39 -16.61 2.33 20.19
C GLU A 39 -16.02 1.00 19.71
N ASN A 40 -16.56 0.44 18.64
CA ASN A 40 -16.04 -0.80 18.06
C ASN A 40 -14.60 -0.64 17.55
N LEU A 41 -14.27 0.50 16.92
CA LEU A 41 -12.90 0.81 16.49
C LEU A 41 -11.88 0.90 17.63
N GLN A 42 -12.31 1.23 18.84
CA GLN A 42 -11.44 1.30 20.01
C GLN A 42 -11.17 -0.06 20.66
N ARG A 43 -11.78 -1.15 20.15
CA ARG A 43 -11.51 -2.50 20.64
C ARG A 43 -10.11 -2.96 20.25
N GLN A 44 -9.38 -3.49 21.22
CA GLN A 44 -8.00 -3.97 21.01
C GLN A 44 -7.92 -5.22 20.13
N ASP A 45 -9.03 -5.95 19.98
CA ASP A 45 -9.08 -7.24 19.27
C ASP A 45 -9.51 -7.11 17.80
N LEU A 46 -9.65 -5.87 17.29
CA LEU A 46 -10.11 -5.67 15.92
C LEU A 46 -8.99 -5.97 14.91
N ASP A 47 -9.31 -6.71 13.87
CA ASP A 47 -8.41 -6.92 12.75
C ASP A 47 -8.02 -5.58 12.08
N ILE A 48 -6.79 -5.52 11.58
CA ILE A 48 -6.23 -4.31 10.96
C ILE A 48 -7.04 -3.84 9.73
N PHE A 49 -7.63 -4.77 8.99
CA PHE A 49 -8.46 -4.46 7.83
C PHE A 49 -9.85 -3.98 8.24
N ASP A 50 -10.44 -4.60 9.27
CA ASP A 50 -11.73 -4.17 9.82
C ASP A 50 -11.64 -2.76 10.41
N GLN A 51 -10.51 -2.42 11.07
CA GLN A 51 -10.23 -1.06 11.51
C GLN A 51 -10.15 -0.08 10.33
N ALA A 52 -9.44 -0.47 9.27
CA ALA A 52 -9.29 0.37 8.08
C ALA A 52 -10.63 0.60 7.37
N GLU A 53 -11.45 -0.45 7.24
CA GLU A 53 -12.81 -0.34 6.68
C GLU A 53 -13.71 0.54 7.53
N GLY A 54 -13.68 0.37 8.86
CA GLY A 54 -14.45 1.21 9.77
C GLY A 54 -14.09 2.69 9.62
N ILE A 55 -12.80 3.00 9.55
CA ILE A 55 -12.32 4.37 9.32
C ILE A 55 -12.78 4.89 7.94
N SER A 56 -12.68 4.07 6.90
CA SER A 56 -13.12 4.44 5.56
C SER A 56 -14.61 4.79 5.51
N ARG A 57 -15.45 3.97 6.16
CA ARG A 57 -16.89 4.20 6.29
C ARG A 57 -17.20 5.48 7.06
N LEU A 58 -16.46 5.76 8.15
CA LEU A 58 -16.62 7.01 8.92
C LEU A 58 -16.32 8.25 8.08
N ILE A 59 -15.20 8.24 7.34
CA ILE A 59 -14.82 9.36 6.47
C ILE A 59 -15.90 9.61 5.41
N SER A 60 -16.38 8.54 4.77
CA SER A 60 -17.44 8.64 3.77
C SER A 60 -18.75 9.17 4.37
N TYR A 61 -19.07 8.75 5.59
CA TYR A 61 -20.28 9.18 6.29
C TYR A 61 -20.20 10.65 6.72
N TRP A 62 -19.06 11.07 7.26
CA TRP A 62 -18.88 12.46 7.69
C TRP A 62 -18.72 13.44 6.54
N GLY A 63 -18.31 12.96 5.35
CA GLY A 63 -18.00 13.83 4.20
C GLY A 63 -16.81 14.75 4.44
N VAL A 64 -15.91 14.38 5.34
CA VAL A 64 -14.74 15.17 5.76
C VAL A 64 -13.46 14.65 5.11
N THR A 65 -12.42 15.47 5.15
CA THR A 65 -11.09 15.09 4.70
C THR A 65 -10.44 14.06 5.64
N GLN A 66 -9.40 13.35 5.17
CA GLN A 66 -8.64 12.43 6.02
C GLN A 66 -7.95 13.14 7.19
N GLU A 67 -7.59 14.40 7.04
CA GLU A 67 -6.97 15.21 8.07
C GLU A 67 -7.95 15.53 9.19
N GLU A 68 -9.14 15.99 8.83
CA GLU A 68 -10.23 16.28 9.79
C GLU A 68 -10.69 15.01 10.51
N ALA A 69 -10.82 13.90 9.79
CA ALA A 69 -11.17 12.62 10.39
C ALA A 69 -10.10 12.13 11.37
N ALA A 70 -8.82 12.32 11.05
CA ALA A 70 -7.72 11.97 11.94
C ALA A 70 -7.76 12.80 13.23
N ALA A 71 -8.00 14.10 13.13
CA ALA A 71 -8.15 14.98 14.28
C ALA A 71 -9.34 14.56 15.16
N GLN A 72 -10.49 14.22 14.57
CA GLN A 72 -11.67 13.75 15.31
C GLN A 72 -11.45 12.41 16.01
N LEU A 73 -10.67 11.52 15.40
CA LEU A 73 -10.34 10.21 15.97
C LEU A 73 -9.14 10.25 16.93
N GLY A 74 -8.50 11.41 17.11
CA GLY A 74 -7.29 11.55 17.94
C GLY A 74 -6.07 10.81 17.38
N LEU A 75 -6.02 10.64 16.05
CA LEU A 75 -4.94 9.96 15.34
C LEU A 75 -4.08 10.97 14.57
N ALA A 76 -2.80 10.64 14.38
CA ALA A 76 -2.00 11.36 13.39
C ALA A 76 -2.52 11.07 11.97
N GLN A 77 -2.58 12.09 11.11
CA GLN A 77 -3.02 11.95 9.72
C GLN A 77 -2.25 10.85 8.97
N SER A 78 -0.93 10.76 9.20
CA SER A 78 -0.10 9.71 8.60
C SER A 78 -0.48 8.30 9.05
N THR A 79 -0.91 8.13 10.31
CA THR A 79 -1.39 6.85 10.84
C THR A 79 -2.69 6.45 10.16
N LEU A 80 -3.65 7.38 10.06
CA LEU A 80 -4.92 7.15 9.38
C LEU A 80 -4.71 6.82 7.89
N ALA A 81 -3.88 7.58 7.19
CA ALA A 81 -3.56 7.33 5.79
C ALA A 81 -2.90 5.95 5.59
N ASN A 82 -2.01 5.52 6.49
CA ASN A 82 -1.39 4.20 6.43
C ASN A 82 -2.43 3.08 6.61
N LYS A 83 -3.37 3.22 7.55
CA LYS A 83 -4.46 2.25 7.72
C LYS A 83 -5.32 2.14 6.47
N LEU A 84 -5.76 3.27 5.90
CA LEU A 84 -6.56 3.28 4.66
C LEU A 84 -5.83 2.66 3.46
N ARG A 85 -4.50 2.83 3.37
CA ARG A 85 -3.70 2.21 2.31
C ARG A 85 -3.77 0.68 2.32
N LEU A 86 -3.96 0.04 3.47
CA LEU A 86 -4.08 -1.42 3.56
C LEU A 86 -5.24 -1.97 2.74
N LEU A 87 -6.33 -1.20 2.60
CA LEU A 87 -7.49 -1.57 1.79
C LEU A 87 -7.18 -1.69 0.29
N ARG A 88 -6.02 -1.20 -0.15
CA ARG A 88 -5.56 -1.37 -1.54
C ARG A 88 -4.95 -2.75 -1.81
N LEU A 89 -4.67 -3.53 -0.76
CA LEU A 89 -4.20 -4.90 -0.93
C LEU A 89 -5.34 -5.76 -1.48
N PRO A 90 -5.07 -6.66 -2.43
CA PRO A 90 -6.05 -7.62 -2.92
C PRO A 90 -6.64 -8.48 -1.79
N ALA A 91 -7.90 -8.87 -1.90
CA ALA A 91 -8.58 -9.66 -0.88
C ALA A 91 -7.86 -10.98 -0.56
N SER A 92 -7.26 -11.61 -1.57
CA SER A 92 -6.43 -12.80 -1.43
C SER A 92 -5.22 -12.58 -0.49
N VAL A 93 -4.55 -11.43 -0.61
CA VAL A 93 -3.40 -11.06 0.22
C VAL A 93 -3.86 -10.71 1.64
N GLN A 94 -4.97 -9.97 1.77
CA GLN A 94 -5.55 -9.64 3.08
C GLN A 94 -5.88 -10.90 3.88
N GLU A 95 -6.47 -11.91 3.24
CA GLU A 95 -6.82 -13.17 3.88
C GLU A 95 -5.58 -13.92 4.39
N PHE A 96 -4.50 -14.00 3.60
CA PHE A 96 -3.23 -14.58 4.06
C PHE A 96 -2.61 -13.80 5.21
N MET A 97 -2.75 -12.48 5.21
CA MET A 97 -2.27 -11.64 6.32
C MET A 97 -3.04 -11.90 7.62
N ARG A 98 -4.38 -12.06 7.54
CA ARG A 98 -5.22 -12.43 8.69
C ARG A 98 -4.83 -13.78 9.26
N GLN A 99 -4.75 -14.80 8.41
CA GLN A 99 -4.38 -16.15 8.81
C GLN A 99 -2.97 -16.23 9.42
N GLY A 100 -2.03 -15.46 8.88
CA GLY A 100 -0.65 -15.40 9.36
C GLY A 100 -0.42 -14.46 10.54
N GLY A 101 -1.44 -13.77 11.06
CA GLY A 101 -1.29 -12.79 12.14
C GLY A 101 -0.32 -11.65 11.81
N LEU A 102 -0.26 -11.25 10.54
CA LEU A 102 0.68 -10.23 10.08
C LEU A 102 0.21 -8.84 10.50
N THR A 103 1.17 -7.97 10.82
CA THR A 103 0.91 -6.62 11.30
C THR A 103 0.72 -5.62 10.15
N GLU A 104 0.19 -4.43 10.47
CA GLU A 104 0.08 -3.29 9.57
C GLU A 104 1.39 -2.98 8.82
N ARG A 105 2.55 -3.11 9.50
CA ARG A 105 3.86 -2.85 8.89
C ARG A 105 4.19 -3.84 7.78
N HIS A 106 3.82 -5.13 7.92
CA HIS A 106 3.95 -6.11 6.85
C HIS A 106 3.08 -5.73 5.63
N GLY A 107 1.83 -5.31 5.87
CA GLY A 107 0.94 -4.84 4.80
C GLY A 107 1.49 -3.65 4.03
N ARG A 108 2.05 -2.67 4.74
CA ARG A 108 2.69 -1.51 4.09
C ARG A 108 3.91 -1.90 3.25
N ALA A 109 4.68 -2.89 3.68
CA ALA A 109 5.81 -3.39 2.90
C ALA A 109 5.32 -4.09 1.61
N LEU A 110 4.25 -4.90 1.70
CA LEU A 110 3.65 -5.58 0.54
C LEU A 110 3.09 -4.61 -0.50
N LEU A 111 2.56 -3.45 -0.08
CA LEU A 111 2.07 -2.41 -0.99
C LEU A 111 3.15 -1.80 -1.91
N LYS A 112 4.44 -2.00 -1.62
CA LYS A 112 5.53 -1.58 -2.49
C LYS A 112 5.69 -2.46 -3.74
N LEU A 113 5.10 -3.66 -3.72
CA LEU A 113 5.17 -4.60 -4.83
C LEU A 113 4.16 -4.24 -5.93
N PRO A 114 4.53 -4.37 -7.21
CA PRO A 114 3.76 -3.79 -8.32
C PRO A 114 2.48 -4.56 -8.66
N ASP A 115 2.41 -5.85 -8.41
CA ASP A 115 1.33 -6.73 -8.87
C ASP A 115 0.85 -7.70 -7.79
N GLU A 116 -0.41 -8.11 -7.90
CA GLU A 116 -1.07 -9.03 -6.97
C GLU A 116 -0.36 -10.40 -6.89
N ALA A 117 0.08 -10.93 -8.02
CA ALA A 117 0.74 -12.24 -8.06
C ALA A 117 2.02 -12.24 -7.23
N THR A 118 2.84 -11.19 -7.36
CA THR A 118 4.06 -11.02 -6.56
C THR A 118 3.72 -10.79 -5.09
N GLN A 119 2.71 -9.96 -4.77
CA GLN A 119 2.26 -9.74 -3.40
C GLN A 119 1.82 -11.05 -2.74
N LEU A 120 1.04 -11.87 -3.46
CA LEU A 120 0.56 -13.16 -2.97
C LEU A 120 1.70 -14.18 -2.74
N ALA A 121 2.67 -14.24 -3.65
CA ALA A 121 3.84 -15.11 -3.49
C ALA A 121 4.70 -14.69 -2.28
N VAL A 122 4.88 -13.39 -2.09
CA VAL A 122 5.68 -12.83 -1.01
C VAL A 122 4.98 -13.02 0.34
N VAL A 123 3.68 -12.74 0.46
CA VAL A 123 2.96 -12.95 1.73
C VAL A 123 2.98 -14.41 2.16
N LYS A 124 2.79 -15.35 1.23
CA LYS A 124 2.93 -16.81 1.51
C LYS A 124 4.32 -17.15 2.04
N THR A 125 5.36 -16.54 1.47
CA THR A 125 6.75 -16.76 1.91
C THR A 125 6.99 -16.18 3.31
N ILE A 126 6.46 -15.00 3.60
CA ILE A 126 6.54 -14.35 4.92
C ILE A 126 5.86 -15.22 5.98
N CYS A 127 4.64 -15.69 5.71
CA CYS A 127 3.91 -16.59 6.63
C CYS A 127 4.65 -17.91 6.84
N LYS A 128 5.11 -18.57 5.75
CA LYS A 128 5.82 -19.87 5.84
C LYS A 128 7.11 -19.79 6.65
N LYS A 129 7.83 -18.68 6.56
CA LYS A 129 9.12 -18.47 7.24
C LYS A 129 9.00 -17.71 8.57
N ASN A 130 7.80 -17.34 8.99
CA ASN A 130 7.54 -16.52 10.19
C ASN A 130 8.48 -15.31 10.25
N MET A 131 8.58 -14.56 9.14
CA MET A 131 9.51 -13.43 9.05
C MET A 131 9.09 -12.29 9.97
N THR A 132 10.05 -11.69 10.66
CA THR A 132 9.84 -10.42 11.37
C THR A 132 9.62 -9.29 10.36
N VAL A 133 9.05 -8.18 10.83
CA VAL A 133 8.83 -6.98 9.98
C VAL A 133 10.10 -6.56 9.25
N SER A 134 11.22 -6.47 9.97
CA SER A 134 12.51 -6.03 9.38
C SER A 134 12.99 -6.99 8.29
N HIS A 135 12.89 -8.31 8.52
CA HIS A 135 13.28 -9.30 7.50
C HIS A 135 12.34 -9.26 6.28
N ALA A 136 11.04 -9.05 6.49
CA ALA A 136 10.09 -8.92 5.40
C ALA A 136 10.37 -7.66 4.56
N GLU A 137 10.64 -6.52 5.20
CA GLU A 137 11.01 -5.27 4.53
C GLU A 137 12.29 -5.45 3.68
N GLN A 138 13.36 -6.05 4.25
CA GLN A 138 14.62 -6.33 3.53
C GLN A 138 14.41 -7.30 2.36
N TYR A 139 13.62 -8.35 2.57
CA TYR A 139 13.30 -9.31 1.51
C TYR A 139 12.60 -8.64 0.33
N ILE A 140 11.59 -7.81 0.62
CA ILE A 140 10.85 -7.05 -0.41
C ILE A 140 11.78 -6.08 -1.14
N GLU A 141 12.65 -5.38 -0.42
CA GLU A 141 13.59 -4.43 -1.01
C GLU A 141 14.58 -5.12 -1.95
N THR A 142 15.08 -6.29 -1.55
CA THR A 142 15.95 -7.14 -2.40
C THR A 142 15.24 -7.55 -3.69
N LEU A 143 13.96 -7.94 -3.61
CA LEU A 143 13.16 -8.29 -4.79
C LEU A 143 12.97 -7.11 -5.74
N LEU A 144 12.65 -5.92 -5.20
CA LEU A 144 12.47 -4.70 -5.99
C LEU A 144 13.77 -4.27 -6.68
N THR A 145 14.91 -4.39 -6.00
CA THR A 145 16.23 -4.09 -6.56
C THR A 145 16.59 -5.04 -7.70
N ARG A 146 16.34 -6.36 -7.51
CA ARG A 146 16.54 -7.37 -8.56
C ARG A 146 15.64 -7.14 -9.78
N GLN A 147 14.39 -6.71 -9.58
CA GLN A 147 13.49 -6.38 -10.70
C GLN A 147 13.95 -5.13 -11.46
N LYS A 148 14.48 -4.12 -10.77
CA LYS A 148 15.05 -2.93 -11.40
C LYS A 148 16.27 -3.27 -12.26
N MET A 149 17.14 -4.18 -11.78
CA MET A 149 18.32 -4.62 -12.52
C MET A 149 17.97 -5.49 -13.74
N LYS A 150 16.81 -6.17 -13.76
CA LYS A 150 16.36 -6.99 -14.90
C LYS A 150 15.71 -6.19 -16.03
N LYS A 151 15.37 -4.92 -15.83
CA LYS A 151 15.01 -4.05 -16.97
C LYS A 151 16.29 -3.79 -17.74
N PRO A 152 16.42 -4.25 -19.01
CA PRO A 152 17.60 -3.93 -19.80
C PRO A 152 17.73 -2.43 -19.81
N THR A 153 18.86 -1.92 -19.33
CA THR A 153 19.24 -0.54 -19.59
C THR A 153 19.19 -0.41 -21.10
N ARG A 154 18.24 0.34 -21.65
CA ARG A 154 18.28 0.72 -23.06
C ARG A 154 19.61 1.44 -23.21
N LEU A 155 20.63 0.71 -23.67
CA LEU A 155 21.86 1.31 -24.14
C LEU A 155 21.45 2.24 -25.29
N PHE A 156 21.56 3.53 -25.02
CA PHE A 156 21.42 4.58 -26.03
C PHE A 156 22.66 4.55 -26.92
N ILE A 157 22.83 3.46 -27.69
CA ILE A 157 23.92 3.29 -28.65
C ILE A 157 23.73 4.23 -29.86
N CYS A 158 22.48 4.71 -30.07
CA CYS A 158 22.18 5.53 -31.27
C CYS A 158 22.84 6.91 -31.34
N LYS A 159 23.29 7.51 -30.23
CA LYS A 159 23.95 8.83 -30.30
C LYS A 159 25.40 8.73 -30.80
N ASP A 160 26.10 7.71 -30.36
CA ASP A 160 27.53 7.54 -30.71
C ASP A 160 27.71 7.08 -32.14
N ILE A 161 26.83 6.22 -32.66
CA ILE A 161 26.89 5.76 -34.05
C ILE A 161 26.60 6.90 -35.03
N ARG A 162 25.62 7.77 -34.77
CA ARG A 162 25.37 8.94 -35.62
C ARG A 162 26.53 9.93 -35.64
N LEU A 163 27.16 10.18 -34.48
CA LEU A 163 28.34 11.02 -34.37
C LEU A 163 29.52 10.40 -35.15
N PHE A 164 29.71 9.09 -35.02
CA PHE A 164 30.73 8.35 -35.72
C PHE A 164 30.51 8.40 -37.26
N MET A 165 29.31 8.10 -37.72
CA MET A 165 28.95 8.18 -39.14
C MET A 165 29.12 9.60 -39.69
N ASN A 166 28.67 10.64 -39.00
CA ASN A 166 28.89 12.03 -39.41
C ASN A 166 30.38 12.40 -39.50
N THR A 167 31.22 11.80 -38.68
CA THR A 167 32.68 12.05 -38.70
C THR A 167 33.31 11.37 -39.88
N ILE A 168 32.87 10.14 -40.26
CA ILE A 168 33.32 9.43 -41.44
C ILE A 168 32.88 10.19 -42.71
N ASP A 169 31.61 10.59 -42.78
CA ASP A 169 31.09 11.35 -43.93
C ASP A 169 31.86 12.66 -44.15
N LYS A 170 32.20 13.35 -43.05
CA LYS A 170 32.98 14.58 -43.10
C LYS A 170 34.43 14.32 -43.59
N ALA A 171 35.05 13.22 -43.14
CA ALA A 171 36.37 12.81 -43.55
C ALA A 171 36.39 12.43 -45.07
N VAL A 172 35.43 11.63 -45.50
CA VAL A 172 35.27 11.23 -46.91
C VAL A 172 35.07 12.44 -47.83
N LYS A 173 34.25 13.42 -47.41
CA LYS A 173 34.02 14.66 -48.14
C LYS A 173 35.30 15.50 -48.24
N THR A 174 36.06 15.64 -47.19
CA THR A 174 37.34 16.38 -47.16
C THR A 174 38.38 15.71 -48.11
N MET A 175 38.45 14.36 -48.10
CA MET A 175 39.33 13.62 -49.01
C MET A 175 38.91 13.74 -50.48
N SER A 176 37.62 13.74 -50.77
CA SER A 176 37.08 13.95 -52.10
C SER A 176 37.36 15.37 -52.60
N GLU A 177 37.23 16.38 -51.75
CA GLU A 177 37.57 17.78 -52.09
C GLU A 177 39.11 17.98 -52.31
N ALA A 178 39.94 17.12 -51.69
CA ALA A 178 41.38 17.08 -51.91
C ALA A 178 41.80 16.30 -53.16
N GLY A 179 40.85 15.83 -53.99
CA GLY A 179 41.12 15.14 -55.27
C GLY A 179 41.42 13.64 -55.13
N LEU A 180 41.21 13.04 -53.98
CA LEU A 180 41.37 11.62 -53.73
C LEU A 180 40.07 10.88 -54.04
N ALA A 181 40.11 9.84 -54.92
CA ALA A 181 38.95 8.99 -55.15
C ALA A 181 38.73 8.03 -53.97
N VAL A 182 37.71 8.31 -53.15
CA VAL A 182 37.34 7.50 -51.98
C VAL A 182 35.94 6.91 -52.21
N GLN A 183 35.79 5.58 -52.08
CA GLN A 183 34.51 4.89 -52.07
C GLN A 183 34.23 4.39 -50.67
N SER A 184 33.06 4.71 -50.12
CA SER A 184 32.56 4.14 -48.87
C SER A 184 31.45 3.13 -49.20
N ALA A 185 31.55 1.92 -48.65
CA ALA A 185 30.48 0.93 -48.68
C ALA A 185 29.97 0.69 -47.27
N GLN A 186 28.66 0.71 -47.10
CA GLN A 186 27.99 0.34 -45.83
C GLN A 186 27.40 -1.06 -46.01
N GLU A 187 27.83 -2.02 -45.25
CA GLU A 187 27.20 -3.35 -45.14
C GLU A 187 26.37 -3.37 -43.83
N ASP A 188 25.06 -3.56 -43.98
CA ASP A 188 24.17 -3.83 -42.84
C ASP A 188 24.22 -5.34 -42.55
N GLN A 189 24.66 -5.73 -41.33
CA GLN A 189 24.52 -7.06 -40.78
C GLN A 189 23.41 -7.12 -39.73
#